data_7c295eb1887aea41ecc1cfa868286e0b
#
_entry.id   7c295eb1887aea41ecc1cfa868286e0b
#
_cell.length_a   1.000
_cell.length_b   1.000
_cell.length_c   1.000
_cell.angle_alpha   90.00
_cell.angle_beta   90.00
_cell.angle_gamma   90.00
#
_symmetry.space_group_name_H-M   'P 1'
#
loop_
_entity.id
_entity.type
_entity.pdbx_description
1 polymer ?
#
loop_
_entity_poly.entity_id
_entity_poly.type
_entity_poly.pdbx_seq_one_letter_code
_entity_poly.pdbx_strand_id
1 'polypeptide(L)'
;NLSKSQIDEVMNFLEFKNLKEIKSNLKNSLSKEGILEMEKLLEIVSLGKYAKQVQLSLEKCRGLFYYDGWTVETELNFENWEGISICSGGEYSSLISRFKGVDVPGVGISFGVERLMAASELNKMKVDEPNPILICVMEEKFLPKYYEILEDLRSNNINSEIFLDSSKNMSKQLTFGSKRGNCIAVICGSNEFKDNTVTLKNLLAN
;
A
#
# COMPACT_ATOMS: atom_id res chain seq x y z
N ASN A 1 -35.80 14.29 14.93
CA ASN A 1 -35.36 15.44 14.14
C ASN A 1 -34.67 16.43 15.07
N LEU A 2 -33.49 16.91 14.69
CA LEU A 2 -32.76 17.96 15.40
C LEU A 2 -33.46 19.33 15.19
N SER A 3 -33.47 20.17 16.23
CA SER A 3 -33.84 21.56 16.09
C SER A 3 -32.82 22.36 15.31
N LYS A 4 -33.16 23.51 14.77
CA LYS A 4 -32.25 24.38 14.06
C LYS A 4 -31.03 24.72 14.91
N SER A 5 -31.22 25.04 16.19
CA SER A 5 -30.11 25.35 17.11
C SER A 5 -29.14 24.15 17.29
N GLN A 6 -29.66 22.92 17.36
CA GLN A 6 -28.81 21.72 17.44
C GLN A 6 -28.03 21.47 16.14
N ILE A 7 -28.64 21.76 14.99
CA ILE A 7 -27.95 21.67 13.71
C ILE A 7 -26.81 22.70 13.66
N ASP A 8 -27.08 23.94 14.01
CA ASP A 8 -26.09 25.00 14.03
C ASP A 8 -24.92 24.68 15.00
N GLU A 9 -25.22 24.05 16.15
CA GLU A 9 -24.22 23.61 17.12
C GLU A 9 -23.31 22.49 16.56
N VAL A 10 -23.89 21.52 15.85
CA VAL A 10 -23.12 20.46 15.19
C VAL A 10 -22.27 21.04 14.06
N MET A 11 -22.80 21.94 13.25
CA MET A 11 -22.05 22.57 12.16
C MET A 11 -20.87 23.39 12.70
N ASN A 12 -21.10 24.18 13.75
CA ASN A 12 -20.02 24.93 14.41
C ASN A 12 -18.94 24.01 15.01
N PHE A 13 -19.33 22.84 15.54
CA PHE A 13 -18.36 21.87 16.04
C PHE A 13 -17.42 21.35 14.96
N LEU A 14 -17.92 21.09 13.75
CA LEU A 14 -17.13 20.60 12.63
C LEU A 14 -16.11 21.63 12.11
N GLU A 15 -16.32 22.91 12.42
CA GLU A 15 -15.42 24.00 12.01
C GLU A 15 -14.19 24.15 12.92
N PHE A 16 -14.16 23.50 14.09
CA PHE A 16 -13.00 23.59 15.00
C PHE A 16 -11.75 23.01 14.34
N LYS A 17 -10.66 23.78 14.38
CA LYS A 17 -9.40 23.44 13.73
C LYS A 17 -8.29 23.00 14.73
N ASN A 18 -8.54 23.14 16.02
CA ASN A 18 -7.56 22.78 17.03
C ASN A 18 -8.21 22.27 18.32
N LEU A 19 -7.42 21.53 19.10
CA LEU A 19 -7.90 20.91 20.35
C LEU A 19 -8.30 21.92 21.42
N LYS A 20 -7.79 23.15 21.40
CA LYS A 20 -8.18 24.19 22.39
C LYS A 20 -9.64 24.58 22.21
N GLU A 21 -10.05 24.78 20.97
CA GLU A 21 -11.45 25.08 20.63
C GLU A 21 -12.38 23.94 21.03
N ILE A 22 -12.00 22.69 20.71
CA ILE A 22 -12.76 21.50 21.10
C ILE A 22 -12.87 21.41 22.62
N LYS A 23 -11.76 21.54 23.33
CA LYS A 23 -11.70 21.44 24.80
C LYS A 23 -12.53 22.50 25.52
N SER A 24 -12.66 23.70 24.96
CA SER A 24 -13.50 24.76 25.53
C SER A 24 -14.99 24.52 25.35
N ASN A 25 -15.39 23.77 24.31
CA ASN A 25 -16.78 23.57 23.93
C ASN A 25 -17.35 22.22 24.38
N LEU A 26 -16.53 21.16 24.46
CA LEU A 26 -16.96 19.84 24.89
C LEU A 26 -16.67 19.59 26.38
N LYS A 27 -17.71 19.30 27.16
CA LYS A 27 -17.62 19.21 28.64
C LYS A 27 -17.98 17.85 29.22
N ASN A 28 -18.51 16.93 28.43
CA ASN A 28 -18.87 15.59 28.91
C ASN A 28 -17.62 14.70 29.13
N SER A 29 -17.77 13.61 29.88
CA SER A 29 -16.64 12.74 30.26
C SER A 29 -15.98 12.03 29.07
N LEU A 30 -16.80 11.49 28.14
CA LEU A 30 -16.32 10.80 26.93
C LEU A 30 -15.52 11.75 26.03
N SER A 31 -16.00 12.97 25.84
CA SER A 31 -15.27 13.97 25.05
C SER A 31 -13.94 14.34 25.68
N LYS A 32 -13.87 14.41 27.02
CA LYS A 32 -12.62 14.69 27.72
C LYS A 32 -11.60 13.57 27.55
N GLU A 33 -12.01 12.33 27.59
CA GLU A 33 -11.18 11.16 27.38
C GLU A 33 -10.61 11.16 25.95
N GLY A 34 -11.46 11.27 24.93
CA GLY A 34 -11.03 11.36 23.54
C GLY A 34 -10.10 12.55 23.24
N ILE A 35 -10.32 13.70 23.91
CA ILE A 35 -9.41 14.86 23.78
C ILE A 35 -8.03 14.52 24.35
N LEU A 36 -7.95 13.86 25.52
CA LEU A 36 -6.68 13.49 26.13
C LEU A 36 -5.91 12.48 25.27
N GLU A 37 -6.59 11.53 24.68
CA GLU A 37 -5.98 10.58 23.72
C GLU A 37 -5.44 11.30 22.50
N MET A 38 -6.22 12.20 21.92
CA MET A 38 -5.80 12.98 20.77
C MET A 38 -4.64 13.93 21.10
N GLU A 39 -4.59 14.53 22.29
CA GLU A 39 -3.46 15.33 22.75
C GLU A 39 -2.17 14.50 22.75
N LYS A 40 -2.19 13.30 23.33
CA LYS A 40 -1.02 12.39 23.34
C LYS A 40 -0.60 11.97 21.94
N LEU A 41 -1.56 11.62 21.08
CA LEU A 41 -1.28 11.23 19.72
C LEU A 41 -0.60 12.36 18.93
N LEU A 42 -1.15 13.57 18.99
CA LEU A 42 -0.59 14.74 18.33
C LEU A 42 0.78 15.15 18.89
N GLU A 43 1.01 14.98 20.20
CA GLU A 43 2.33 15.18 20.81
C GLU A 43 3.35 14.24 20.17
N ILE A 44 3.07 12.95 20.10
CA ILE A 44 3.95 11.94 19.47
C ILE A 44 4.18 12.29 17.99
N VAL A 45 3.14 12.60 17.26
CA VAL A 45 3.22 12.97 15.83
C VAL A 45 4.08 14.21 15.62
N SER A 46 4.02 15.18 16.55
CA SER A 46 4.81 16.42 16.49
C SER A 46 6.33 16.19 16.49
N LEU A 47 6.79 15.06 17.01
CA LEU A 47 8.19 14.65 17.02
C LEU A 47 8.65 14.06 15.69
N GLY A 48 7.72 13.70 14.80
CA GLY A 48 8.00 13.07 13.53
C GLY A 48 8.33 14.06 12.42
N LYS A 49 9.12 13.61 11.44
CA LYS A 49 9.47 14.42 10.25
C LYS A 49 8.26 14.85 9.40
N TYR A 50 7.13 14.18 9.55
CA TYR A 50 5.89 14.47 8.81
C TYR A 50 4.87 15.28 9.63
N ALA A 51 5.24 15.81 10.79
CA ALA A 51 4.34 16.55 11.69
C ALA A 51 3.55 17.66 10.99
N LYS A 52 4.17 18.37 10.05
CA LYS A 52 3.53 19.46 9.28
C LYS A 52 2.47 19.00 8.26
N GLN A 53 2.43 17.71 7.99
CA GLN A 53 1.48 17.10 7.04
C GLN A 53 0.28 16.49 7.76
N VAL A 54 0.30 16.45 9.10
CA VAL A 54 -0.79 15.93 9.91
C VAL A 54 -1.62 17.07 10.45
N GLN A 55 -2.92 16.97 10.30
CA GLN A 55 -3.87 17.95 10.80
C GLN A 55 -5.06 17.25 11.47
N LEU A 56 -5.61 17.90 12.47
CA LEU A 56 -6.85 17.46 13.09
C LEU A 56 -8.02 17.80 12.17
N SER A 57 -8.90 16.82 11.95
CA SER A 57 -10.15 17.01 11.22
C SER A 57 -11.31 16.33 11.95
N LEU A 58 -12.36 17.07 12.20
CA LEU A 58 -13.61 16.54 12.79
C LEU A 58 -14.62 16.12 11.72
N GLU A 59 -14.36 16.44 10.47
CA GLU A 59 -15.20 16.07 9.32
C GLU A 59 -14.92 14.64 8.84
N LYS A 60 -13.71 14.13 9.13
CA LYS A 60 -13.28 12.79 8.68
C LYS A 60 -13.81 11.74 9.65
N CYS A 61 -14.98 11.22 9.36
CA CYS A 61 -15.63 10.18 10.13
C CYS A 61 -15.76 8.90 9.30
N ARG A 62 -15.35 7.78 9.88
CA ARG A 62 -15.47 6.47 9.24
C ARG A 62 -16.80 5.82 9.58
N GLY A 63 -17.51 5.35 8.56
CA GLY A 63 -18.77 4.63 8.70
C GLY A 63 -18.66 3.18 9.17
N LEU A 64 -17.49 2.75 9.67
CA LEU A 64 -17.26 1.39 10.12
C LEU A 64 -17.40 1.33 11.65
N PHE A 65 -18.42 0.63 12.13
CA PHE A 65 -18.78 0.52 13.55
C PHE A 65 -17.77 -0.21 14.44
N TYR A 66 -16.64 -0.64 13.90
CA TYR A 66 -15.62 -1.30 14.70
C TYR A 66 -14.51 -0.37 15.18
N TYR A 67 -14.41 0.86 14.67
CA TYR A 67 -13.51 1.86 15.22
C TYR A 67 -14.11 2.43 16.51
N ASP A 68 -13.37 2.36 17.58
CA ASP A 68 -13.76 2.81 18.93
C ASP A 68 -12.80 3.84 19.52
N GLY A 69 -11.76 4.20 18.80
CA GLY A 69 -10.82 5.27 19.13
C GLY A 69 -10.65 6.25 17.97
N TRP A 70 -9.43 6.77 17.82
CA TRP A 70 -9.07 7.68 16.73
C TRP A 70 -9.07 6.99 15.37
N THR A 71 -9.33 7.79 14.35
CA THR A 71 -9.21 7.34 12.95
C THR A 71 -8.23 8.25 12.20
N VAL A 72 -7.62 7.71 11.15
CA VAL A 72 -6.71 8.44 10.28
C VAL A 72 -7.07 8.22 8.83
N GLU A 73 -6.95 9.27 8.04
CA GLU A 73 -7.02 9.21 6.58
C GLU A 73 -5.82 9.94 5.99
N THR A 74 -5.30 9.41 4.90
CA THR A 74 -4.22 10.03 4.14
C THR A 74 -4.75 10.42 2.76
N GLU A 75 -4.63 11.68 2.44
CA GLU A 75 -4.97 12.24 1.14
C GLU A 75 -3.69 12.73 0.46
N LEU A 76 -3.67 12.67 -0.85
CA LEU A 76 -2.57 13.25 -1.63
C LEU A 76 -2.91 14.72 -1.94
N ASN A 77 -1.92 15.56 -1.78
CA ASN A 77 -2.05 16.99 -2.02
C ASN A 77 -1.49 17.37 -3.40
N PHE A 78 -2.23 17.03 -4.46
CA PHE A 78 -1.94 17.49 -5.82
C PHE A 78 -3.22 17.69 -6.63
N GLU A 79 -3.10 18.44 -7.70
CA GLU A 79 -4.20 18.83 -8.58
C GLU A 79 -5.00 17.60 -9.09
N ASN A 80 -6.32 17.71 -9.07
CA ASN A 80 -7.27 16.67 -9.48
C ASN A 80 -7.35 15.43 -8.55
N TRP A 81 -6.86 15.53 -7.32
CA TRP A 81 -6.94 14.44 -6.32
C TRP A 81 -7.62 14.84 -5.01
N GLU A 82 -8.34 15.95 -4.99
CA GLU A 82 -8.92 16.51 -3.76
C GLU A 82 -9.96 15.57 -3.13
N GLY A 83 -9.84 15.38 -1.83
CA GLY A 83 -10.83 14.64 -1.01
C GLY A 83 -10.83 13.13 -1.17
N ILE A 84 -9.88 12.53 -1.92
CA ILE A 84 -9.79 11.09 -2.11
C ILE A 84 -8.72 10.51 -1.18
N SER A 85 -9.15 9.75 -0.18
CA SER A 85 -8.25 9.03 0.72
C SER A 85 -7.59 7.85 0.01
N ILE A 86 -6.25 7.77 0.09
CA ILE A 86 -5.45 6.64 -0.43
C ILE A 86 -5.10 5.62 0.64
N CYS A 87 -5.18 6.03 1.90
CA CYS A 87 -4.87 5.19 3.05
C CYS A 87 -5.77 5.60 4.20
N SER A 88 -6.20 4.64 4.98
CA SER A 88 -7.05 4.92 6.12
C SER A 88 -6.98 3.81 7.15
N GLY A 89 -7.24 4.16 8.40
CA GLY A 89 -7.21 3.23 9.51
C GLY A 89 -7.66 3.88 10.80
N GLY A 90 -7.36 3.20 11.90
CA GLY A 90 -7.72 3.67 13.24
C GLY A 90 -7.57 2.61 14.29
N GLU A 91 -8.02 2.94 15.48
CA GLU A 91 -8.07 2.06 16.63
C GLU A 91 -9.39 1.28 16.66
N TYR A 92 -9.30 -0.03 16.97
CA TYR A 92 -10.45 -0.95 16.99
C TYR A 92 -10.32 -2.02 18.08
N SER A 93 -10.02 -1.62 19.27
CA SER A 93 -9.78 -2.50 20.42
C SER A 93 -10.95 -3.44 20.72
N SER A 94 -12.18 -2.97 20.56
CA SER A 94 -13.39 -3.78 20.80
C SER A 94 -13.66 -4.84 19.73
N LEU A 95 -13.07 -4.76 18.57
CA LEU A 95 -13.27 -5.74 17.51
C LEU A 95 -12.79 -7.14 17.94
N ILE A 96 -11.62 -7.21 18.57
CA ILE A 96 -11.03 -8.47 19.01
C ILE A 96 -11.78 -9.04 20.20
N SER A 97 -12.26 -8.19 21.12
CA SER A 97 -13.01 -8.62 22.29
C SER A 97 -14.34 -9.32 21.93
N ARG A 98 -14.98 -8.91 20.83
CA ARG A 98 -16.20 -9.56 20.32
C ARG A 98 -15.99 -11.05 19.94
N PHE A 99 -14.77 -11.41 19.51
CA PHE A 99 -14.46 -12.77 19.07
C PHE A 99 -13.77 -13.60 20.16
N LYS A 100 -12.98 -12.97 21.01
CA LYS A 100 -12.17 -13.69 22.02
C LYS A 100 -12.63 -13.49 23.45
N GLY A 101 -13.54 -12.56 23.72
CA GLY A 101 -14.01 -12.24 25.07
C GLY A 101 -12.94 -11.62 25.98
N VAL A 102 -11.84 -11.13 25.41
CA VAL A 102 -10.78 -10.43 26.12
C VAL A 102 -10.46 -9.13 25.40
N ASP A 103 -10.19 -8.07 26.14
CA ASP A 103 -9.80 -6.80 25.56
C ASP A 103 -8.35 -6.86 25.08
N VAL A 104 -8.18 -6.66 23.78
CA VAL A 104 -6.88 -6.60 23.14
C VAL A 104 -6.83 -5.33 22.31
N PRO A 105 -5.90 -4.41 22.60
CA PRO A 105 -5.76 -3.20 21.80
C PRO A 105 -5.44 -3.56 20.36
N GLY A 106 -6.12 -2.92 19.44
CA GLY A 106 -5.99 -3.14 18.01
C GLY A 106 -5.89 -1.81 17.27
N VAL A 107 -4.91 -1.70 16.38
CA VAL A 107 -4.76 -0.58 15.45
C VAL A 107 -4.37 -1.12 14.08
N GLY A 108 -4.91 -0.55 13.04
CA GLY A 108 -4.56 -0.98 11.70
C GLY A 108 -4.76 0.09 10.65
N ILE A 109 -4.05 -0.07 9.56
CA ILE A 109 -4.07 0.83 8.41
C ILE A 109 -4.20 -0.01 7.14
N SER A 110 -4.99 0.48 6.20
CA SER A 110 -5.22 -0.13 4.89
C SER A 110 -4.87 0.86 3.79
N PHE A 111 -4.23 0.38 2.74
CA PHE A 111 -3.86 1.16 1.56
C PHE A 111 -4.75 0.80 0.38
N GLY A 112 -5.24 1.81 -0.32
CA GLY A 112 -5.97 1.65 -1.57
C GLY A 112 -4.99 1.51 -2.75
N VAL A 113 -4.59 0.28 -3.09
CA VAL A 113 -3.59 0.03 -4.16
C VAL A 113 -4.03 0.62 -5.49
N GLU A 114 -5.28 0.43 -5.90
CA GLU A 114 -5.83 1.00 -7.13
C GLU A 114 -5.78 2.54 -7.12
N ARG A 115 -6.08 3.16 -5.98
CA ARG A 115 -6.02 4.63 -5.83
C ARG A 115 -4.58 5.13 -5.92
N LEU A 116 -3.63 4.42 -5.30
CA LEU A 116 -2.21 4.75 -5.43
C LEU A 116 -1.70 4.61 -6.86
N MET A 117 -2.14 3.58 -7.58
CA MET A 117 -1.81 3.41 -9.00
C MET A 117 -2.38 4.54 -9.84
N ALA A 118 -3.66 4.86 -9.69
CA ALA A 118 -4.31 5.97 -10.41
C ALA A 118 -3.63 7.32 -10.11
N ALA A 119 -3.27 7.56 -8.85
CA ALA A 119 -2.54 8.76 -8.45
C ALA A 119 -1.15 8.84 -9.07
N SER A 120 -0.44 7.71 -9.14
CA SER A 120 0.87 7.60 -9.78
C SER A 120 0.79 7.91 -11.28
N GLU A 121 -0.23 7.40 -11.97
CA GLU A 121 -0.47 7.67 -13.40
C GLU A 121 -0.78 9.13 -13.66
N LEU A 122 -1.69 9.74 -12.87
CA LEU A 122 -2.03 11.16 -12.97
C LEU A 122 -0.80 12.06 -12.76
N ASN A 123 0.05 11.70 -11.82
CA ASN A 123 1.27 12.44 -11.50
C ASN A 123 2.45 12.10 -12.44
N LYS A 124 2.22 11.26 -13.45
CA LYS A 124 3.23 10.80 -14.40
C LYS A 124 4.50 10.27 -13.71
N MET A 125 4.32 9.67 -12.55
CA MET A 125 5.43 9.01 -11.84
C MET A 125 5.88 7.82 -12.66
N LYS A 126 7.05 7.94 -13.26
CA LYS A 126 7.70 6.80 -13.89
C LYS A 126 8.38 5.98 -12.79
N VAL A 127 7.98 4.75 -12.67
CA VAL A 127 8.79 3.76 -11.95
C VAL A 127 9.84 3.30 -12.95
N ASP A 128 11.02 3.89 -12.89
CA ASP A 128 12.18 3.50 -13.71
C ASP A 128 12.79 2.20 -13.15
N GLU A 129 11.98 1.17 -12.98
CA GLU A 129 12.50 -0.15 -12.74
C GLU A 129 12.76 -0.84 -14.08
N PRO A 130 13.97 -1.35 -14.31
CA PRO A 130 14.24 -2.11 -15.51
C PRO A 130 13.32 -3.32 -15.57
N ASN A 131 12.75 -3.55 -16.74
CA ASN A 131 11.88 -4.71 -16.94
C ASN A 131 12.62 -6.00 -16.52
N PRO A 132 11.92 -6.96 -15.89
CA PRO A 132 12.56 -8.15 -15.37
C PRO A 132 13.23 -8.97 -16.47
N ILE A 133 14.32 -9.65 -16.12
CA ILE A 133 14.92 -10.69 -16.96
C ILE A 133 13.99 -11.90 -16.96
N LEU A 134 13.66 -12.42 -18.16
CA LEU A 134 12.84 -13.61 -18.30
C LEU A 134 13.70 -14.87 -18.26
N ILE A 135 13.45 -15.78 -17.34
CA ILE A 135 14.04 -17.13 -17.34
C ILE A 135 13.08 -18.05 -18.08
N CYS A 136 13.54 -18.59 -19.22
CA CYS A 136 12.78 -19.53 -20.02
C CYS A 136 12.90 -20.94 -19.44
N VAL A 137 11.78 -21.67 -19.36
CA VAL A 137 11.76 -23.08 -18.94
C VAL A 137 11.73 -23.96 -20.17
N MET A 138 12.84 -24.65 -20.47
CA MET A 138 12.95 -25.56 -21.61
C MET A 138 12.53 -26.98 -21.28
N GLU A 139 12.92 -27.44 -20.10
CA GLU A 139 12.69 -28.81 -19.67
C GLU A 139 12.27 -28.83 -18.20
N GLU A 140 11.11 -29.39 -17.93
CA GLU A 140 10.50 -29.39 -16.57
C GLU A 140 11.37 -30.08 -15.52
N LYS A 141 12.16 -31.10 -15.91
CA LYS A 141 13.10 -31.79 -15.01
C LYS A 141 14.16 -30.88 -14.39
N PHE A 142 14.45 -29.73 -15.01
CA PHE A 142 15.41 -28.74 -14.51
C PHE A 142 14.74 -27.59 -13.74
N LEU A 143 13.44 -27.68 -13.44
CA LEU A 143 12.72 -26.62 -12.74
C LEU A 143 13.45 -26.12 -11.47
N PRO A 144 13.98 -26.98 -10.60
CA PRO A 144 14.76 -26.51 -9.44
C PRO A 144 15.94 -25.63 -9.81
N LYS A 145 16.67 -25.95 -10.88
CA LYS A 145 17.84 -25.15 -11.35
C LYS A 145 17.42 -23.79 -11.92
N TYR A 146 16.26 -23.69 -12.55
CA TYR A 146 15.74 -22.39 -12.98
C TYR A 146 15.39 -21.51 -11.78
N TYR A 147 14.87 -22.08 -10.70
CA TYR A 147 14.63 -21.36 -9.46
C TYR A 147 15.93 -20.94 -8.76
N GLU A 148 17.01 -21.73 -8.83
CA GLU A 148 18.34 -21.33 -8.35
C GLU A 148 18.84 -20.09 -9.11
N ILE A 149 18.74 -20.08 -10.44
CA ILE A 149 19.09 -18.92 -11.27
C ILE A 149 18.23 -17.70 -10.91
N LEU A 150 16.93 -17.91 -10.69
CA LEU A 150 16.01 -16.84 -10.26
C LEU A 150 16.43 -16.23 -8.93
N GLU A 151 16.77 -17.05 -7.97
CA GLU A 151 17.22 -16.63 -6.64
C GLU A 151 18.57 -15.89 -6.71
N ASP A 152 19.51 -16.40 -7.49
CA ASP A 152 20.80 -15.76 -7.71
C ASP A 152 20.64 -14.35 -8.32
N LEU A 153 19.78 -14.19 -9.32
CA LEU A 153 19.52 -12.89 -9.91
C LEU A 153 18.90 -11.93 -8.89
N ARG A 154 17.87 -12.39 -8.16
CA ARG A 154 17.16 -11.57 -7.17
C ARG A 154 18.01 -11.17 -5.97
N SER A 155 18.86 -12.08 -5.48
CA SER A 155 19.78 -11.78 -4.39
C SER A 155 20.85 -10.75 -4.77
N ASN A 156 21.11 -10.58 -6.08
CA ASN A 156 21.94 -9.51 -6.63
C ASN A 156 21.15 -8.27 -7.09
N ASN A 157 19.91 -8.09 -6.62
CA ASN A 157 19.01 -6.98 -6.96
C ASN A 157 18.71 -6.86 -8.47
N ILE A 158 18.70 -7.97 -9.19
CA ILE A 158 18.32 -8.03 -10.59
C ILE A 158 16.88 -8.52 -10.69
N ASN A 159 15.98 -7.63 -11.12
CA ASN A 159 14.58 -7.98 -11.35
C ASN A 159 14.47 -9.13 -12.34
N SER A 160 13.83 -10.21 -11.96
CA SER A 160 13.73 -11.41 -12.76
C SER A 160 12.43 -12.17 -12.52
N GLU A 161 11.94 -12.82 -13.58
CA GLU A 161 10.76 -13.67 -13.55
C GLU A 161 11.03 -14.97 -14.31
N ILE A 162 10.32 -16.03 -13.91
CA ILE A 162 10.38 -17.33 -14.58
C ILE A 162 9.09 -17.56 -15.36
N PHE A 163 9.19 -18.13 -16.55
CA PHE A 163 8.04 -18.51 -17.33
C PHE A 163 7.37 -19.76 -16.74
N LEU A 164 6.14 -19.62 -16.26
CA LEU A 164 5.46 -20.66 -15.45
C LEU A 164 4.85 -21.82 -16.25
N ASP A 165 4.57 -21.63 -17.54
CA ASP A 165 3.91 -22.66 -18.37
C ASP A 165 4.93 -23.46 -19.18
N SER A 166 5.50 -24.50 -18.57
CA SER A 166 6.49 -25.40 -19.18
C SER A 166 5.98 -26.13 -20.43
N SER A 167 4.66 -26.16 -20.67
CA SER A 167 4.06 -26.77 -21.87
C SER A 167 4.28 -25.95 -23.15
N LYS A 168 4.63 -24.67 -23.02
CA LYS A 168 4.84 -23.76 -24.16
C LYS A 168 6.24 -23.89 -24.73
N ASN A 169 6.32 -23.91 -26.04
CA ASN A 169 7.62 -23.91 -26.74
C ASN A 169 8.36 -22.58 -26.54
N MET A 170 9.67 -22.60 -26.81
CA MET A 170 10.57 -21.46 -26.66
C MET A 170 10.07 -20.19 -27.37
N SER A 171 9.55 -20.33 -28.59
CA SER A 171 9.06 -19.18 -29.36
C SER A 171 7.94 -18.43 -28.65
N LYS A 172 7.01 -19.16 -28.00
CA LYS A 172 5.92 -18.55 -27.22
C LYS A 172 6.44 -17.88 -25.95
N GLN A 173 7.42 -18.45 -25.28
CA GLN A 173 8.04 -17.86 -24.10
C GLN A 173 8.76 -16.56 -24.45
N LEU A 174 9.55 -16.53 -25.53
CA LEU A 174 10.21 -15.32 -26.01
C LEU A 174 9.23 -14.24 -26.46
N THR A 175 8.16 -14.64 -27.15
CA THR A 175 7.07 -13.72 -27.54
C THR A 175 6.36 -13.12 -26.31
N PHE A 176 6.15 -13.90 -25.27
CA PHE A 176 5.62 -13.43 -24.02
C PHE A 176 6.53 -12.36 -23.40
N GLY A 177 7.83 -12.67 -23.28
CA GLY A 177 8.83 -11.72 -22.77
C GLY A 177 8.86 -10.42 -23.56
N SER A 178 8.92 -10.51 -24.89
CA SER A 178 8.92 -9.32 -25.75
C SER A 178 7.67 -8.46 -25.58
N LYS A 179 6.47 -9.09 -25.53
CA LYS A 179 5.19 -8.36 -25.30
C LYS A 179 5.10 -7.71 -23.93
N ARG A 180 5.72 -8.30 -22.93
CA ARG A 180 5.74 -7.81 -21.56
C ARG A 180 6.79 -6.73 -21.34
N GLY A 181 7.68 -6.53 -22.31
CA GLY A 181 8.76 -5.54 -22.26
C GLY A 181 10.06 -6.06 -21.65
N ASN A 182 10.19 -7.37 -21.39
CA ASN A 182 11.46 -7.94 -20.95
C ASN A 182 12.56 -7.65 -21.98
N CYS A 183 13.71 -7.18 -21.50
CA CYS A 183 14.83 -6.83 -22.38
C CYS A 183 15.71 -8.05 -22.71
N ILE A 184 15.80 -9.00 -21.77
CA ILE A 184 16.70 -10.15 -21.85
C ILE A 184 15.95 -11.40 -21.47
N ALA A 185 16.20 -12.50 -22.20
CA ALA A 185 15.79 -13.84 -21.79
C ALA A 185 17.02 -14.70 -21.48
N VAL A 186 16.96 -15.42 -20.37
CA VAL A 186 17.92 -16.46 -19.96
C VAL A 186 17.38 -17.80 -20.47
N ILE A 187 18.19 -18.50 -21.24
CA ILE A 187 17.86 -19.78 -21.86
C ILE A 187 18.89 -20.81 -21.39
N CYS A 188 18.39 -21.89 -20.76
CA CYS A 188 19.21 -23.00 -20.29
C CYS A 188 18.49 -24.32 -20.63
N GLY A 189 19.12 -25.11 -21.46
CA GLY A 189 18.72 -26.49 -21.73
C GLY A 189 19.73 -27.50 -21.19
N SER A 190 19.59 -28.73 -21.58
CA SER A 190 20.48 -29.84 -21.16
C SER A 190 21.97 -29.55 -21.43
N ASN A 191 22.28 -28.86 -22.54
CA ASN A 191 23.68 -28.55 -22.90
C ASN A 191 24.24 -27.47 -21.99
N GLU A 192 23.50 -26.38 -21.82
CA GLU A 192 23.93 -25.26 -20.96
C GLU A 192 24.13 -25.72 -19.51
N PHE A 193 23.23 -26.53 -18.97
CA PHE A 193 23.38 -27.10 -17.63
C PHE A 193 24.56 -28.08 -17.51
N LYS A 194 24.90 -28.80 -18.57
CA LYS A 194 26.07 -29.69 -18.60
C LYS A 194 27.37 -28.90 -18.61
N ASP A 195 27.40 -27.82 -19.37
CA ASP A 195 28.59 -26.99 -19.60
C ASP A 195 28.69 -25.85 -18.55
N ASN A 196 27.75 -25.78 -17.61
CA ASN A 196 27.64 -24.72 -16.59
C ASN A 196 27.64 -23.32 -17.21
N THR A 197 26.85 -23.14 -18.26
CA THR A 197 26.69 -21.89 -19.01
C THR A 197 25.23 -21.47 -19.09
N VAL A 198 24.97 -20.23 -19.51
CA VAL A 198 23.66 -19.72 -19.85
C VAL A 198 23.70 -19.02 -21.20
N THR A 199 22.64 -19.14 -21.98
CA THR A 199 22.47 -18.36 -23.19
C THR A 199 21.60 -17.15 -22.90
N LEU A 200 22.11 -15.95 -23.18
CA LEU A 200 21.37 -14.70 -23.05
C LEU A 200 20.86 -14.26 -24.43
N LYS A 201 19.57 -14.01 -24.51
CA LYS A 201 18.94 -13.47 -25.71
C LYS A 201 18.41 -12.06 -25.45
N ASN A 202 18.89 -11.10 -26.25
CA ASN A 202 18.30 -9.76 -26.28
C ASN A 202 16.95 -9.82 -27.00
N LEU A 203 15.88 -9.38 -26.30
CA LEU A 203 14.51 -9.35 -26.82
C LEU A 203 14.13 -8.01 -27.47
N LEU A 204 14.97 -6.99 -27.33
CA LEU A 204 14.78 -5.67 -27.94
C LEU A 204 15.42 -5.57 -29.33
N ALA A 205 16.39 -6.44 -29.63
CA ALA A 205 17.02 -6.51 -30.95
C ALA A 205 16.12 -7.35 -31.88
N ASN A 206 15.57 -6.73 -32.92
CA ASN A 206 14.89 -7.40 -34.01
C ASN A 206 15.84 -8.25 -34.85
#